data_20f7773d23cce829270c554b649f1947
#
_entry.id   20f7773d23cce829270c554b649f1947
#
_cell.length_a   1.000
_cell.length_b   1.000
_cell.length_c   1.000
_cell.angle_alpha   90.00
_cell.angle_beta   90.00
_cell.angle_gamma   90.00
#
_symmetry.space_group_name_H-M   'P 1'
#
loop_
_entity.id
_entity.type
_entity.pdbx_description
1 polymer ?
#
loop_
_entity_poly.entity_id
_entity_poly.type
_entity_poly.pdbx_seq_one_letter_code
_entity_poly.pdbx_strand_id
1 'polypeptide(L)'
;MWESFFGFKKTPFSDSPDAKQLFASQSWNQVKTRLEFLAQHHGVGLITGEVGAGKSTAARVFTASLNTNLYKILYVHFSSGSALDLLRQIALELDLEPAHFRGDLVRQISGAVVRLNQSKKQHPILICDEAHLLPHPALEQLPLLLNFDMDSSRYLTLLLVGQPLLRRTLSLQMHEALRQRIGVQYHLEGLTRDELDAYLAQQLKAAGVSQPLFDDTARQGMYQATKGIPRKVNKLAMTALRLAAGAKSQTVNEAILLDAAAEAML
;
A
#
# COMPACT_ATOMS: atom_id res chain seq x y z
N MET A 1 -16.15 13.87 -26.22
CA MET A 1 -15.45 12.97 -25.31
C MET A 1 -16.45 12.44 -24.32
N TRP A 2 -16.24 11.25 -23.77
CA TRP A 2 -17.21 10.58 -22.88
C TRP A 2 -17.45 11.35 -21.57
N GLU A 3 -16.44 12.07 -21.06
CA GLU A 3 -16.57 12.87 -19.83
C GLU A 3 -17.64 13.97 -19.98
N SER A 4 -17.68 14.66 -21.12
CA SER A 4 -18.68 15.71 -21.36
C SER A 4 -20.09 15.15 -21.53
N PHE A 5 -20.23 13.89 -21.96
CA PHE A 5 -21.52 13.23 -22.09
C PHE A 5 -22.25 13.09 -20.72
N PHE A 6 -21.49 12.78 -19.66
CA PHE A 6 -22.01 12.67 -18.30
C PHE A 6 -21.90 13.99 -17.49
N GLY A 7 -21.29 15.05 -18.06
CA GLY A 7 -21.09 16.31 -17.36
C GLY A 7 -19.98 16.29 -16.31
N PHE A 8 -18.98 15.40 -16.43
CA PHE A 8 -17.85 15.36 -15.53
C PHE A 8 -17.00 16.63 -15.63
N LYS A 9 -16.66 17.22 -14.48
CA LYS A 9 -15.73 18.36 -14.37
C LYS A 9 -14.28 17.91 -14.33
N LYS A 10 -14.02 16.68 -13.92
CA LYS A 10 -12.70 16.01 -13.93
C LYS A 10 -12.92 14.51 -14.12
N THR A 11 -11.89 13.81 -14.60
CA THR A 11 -11.95 12.36 -14.79
C THR A 11 -12.26 11.65 -13.47
N PRO A 12 -13.36 10.85 -13.39
CA PRO A 12 -13.65 10.05 -12.19
C PRO A 12 -12.68 8.88 -12.07
N PHE A 13 -12.64 8.22 -10.93
CA PHE A 13 -11.89 6.98 -10.69
C PHE A 13 -10.39 7.07 -11.01
N SER A 14 -9.74 8.19 -10.67
CA SER A 14 -8.30 8.38 -10.91
C SER A 14 -7.45 7.35 -10.14
N ASP A 15 -6.37 6.86 -10.76
CA ASP A 15 -5.43 5.93 -10.15
C ASP A 15 -4.57 6.58 -9.05
N SER A 16 -4.53 7.91 -8.98
CA SER A 16 -3.77 8.67 -7.99
C SER A 16 -4.70 9.62 -7.22
N PRO A 17 -5.57 9.08 -6.34
CA PRO A 17 -6.47 9.92 -5.56
C PRO A 17 -5.68 10.82 -4.61
N ASP A 18 -6.15 12.05 -4.45
CA ASP A 18 -5.68 12.94 -3.38
C ASP A 18 -5.91 12.26 -2.01
N ALA A 19 -4.94 12.37 -1.11
CA ALA A 19 -5.03 11.82 0.23
C ALA A 19 -6.30 12.28 0.99
N LYS A 20 -6.79 13.49 0.70
CA LYS A 20 -8.01 14.05 1.28
C LYS A 20 -9.31 13.47 0.69
N GLN A 21 -9.23 12.78 -0.45
CA GLN A 21 -10.38 12.21 -1.17
C GLN A 21 -10.44 10.69 -1.07
N LEU A 22 -9.58 10.09 -0.25
CA LEU A 22 -9.58 8.65 -0.05
C LEU A 22 -10.90 8.20 0.60
N PHE A 23 -11.43 7.10 0.10
CA PHE A 23 -12.61 6.48 0.69
C PHE A 23 -12.23 5.78 2.00
N ALA A 24 -12.90 6.16 3.09
CA ALA A 24 -12.64 5.63 4.43
C ALA A 24 -13.37 4.29 4.65
N SER A 25 -12.97 3.24 3.92
CA SER A 25 -13.49 1.89 4.14
C SER A 25 -13.12 1.35 5.53
N GLN A 26 -13.82 0.34 5.99
CA GLN A 26 -13.49 -0.34 7.25
C GLN A 26 -12.04 -0.86 7.22
N SER A 27 -11.65 -1.51 6.11
CA SER A 27 -10.30 -2.03 5.92
C SER A 27 -9.25 -0.92 5.95
N TRP A 28 -9.54 0.23 5.34
CA TRP A 28 -8.69 1.42 5.39
C TRP A 28 -8.51 1.95 6.82
N ASN A 29 -9.59 2.10 7.57
CA ASN A 29 -9.54 2.57 8.95
C ASN A 29 -8.75 1.62 9.85
N GLN A 30 -8.90 0.31 9.65
CA GLN A 30 -8.17 -0.71 10.38
C GLN A 30 -6.66 -0.68 10.10
N VAL A 31 -6.24 -0.48 8.84
CA VAL A 31 -4.81 -0.36 8.53
C VAL A 31 -4.23 0.94 9.07
N LYS A 32 -4.95 2.04 8.97
CA LYS A 32 -4.55 3.34 9.51
C LYS A 32 -4.25 3.26 11.01
N THR A 33 -5.19 2.77 11.81
CA THR A 33 -5.02 2.61 13.26
C THR A 33 -3.80 1.76 13.61
N ARG A 34 -3.56 0.67 12.86
CA ARG A 34 -2.40 -0.20 13.09
C ARG A 34 -1.06 0.45 12.75
N LEU A 35 -1.03 1.25 11.69
CA LEU A 35 0.18 1.98 11.31
C LEU A 35 0.49 3.10 12.32
N GLU A 36 -0.54 3.80 12.81
CA GLU A 36 -0.39 4.78 13.90
C GLU A 36 0.15 4.12 15.18
N PHE A 37 -0.41 2.96 15.55
CA PHE A 37 0.09 2.17 16.68
C PHE A 37 1.55 1.73 16.47
N LEU A 38 1.91 1.27 15.27
CA LEU A 38 3.28 0.86 14.94
C LEU A 38 4.27 2.04 15.09
N ALA A 39 3.89 3.24 14.66
CA ALA A 39 4.74 4.43 14.81
C ALA A 39 4.99 4.79 16.28
N GLN A 40 3.98 4.65 17.14
CA GLN A 40 4.07 4.99 18.57
C GLN A 40 4.85 3.97 19.39
N HIS A 41 4.68 2.67 19.08
CA HIS A 41 5.22 1.57 19.92
C HIS A 41 6.49 0.96 19.33
N HIS A 42 6.83 1.33 18.09
CA HIS A 42 7.96 0.80 17.33
C HIS A 42 7.89 -0.72 17.11
N GLY A 43 8.83 -1.28 16.39
CA GLY A 43 8.88 -2.71 16.12
C GLY A 43 8.63 -3.08 14.67
N VAL A 44 7.98 -4.20 14.40
CA VAL A 44 7.77 -4.72 13.03
C VAL A 44 6.28 -4.77 12.70
N GLY A 45 5.92 -4.16 11.57
CA GLY A 45 4.59 -4.22 10.96
C GLY A 45 4.59 -4.99 9.64
N LEU A 46 3.49 -5.67 9.35
CA LEU A 46 3.24 -6.40 8.11
C LEU A 46 1.88 -6.01 7.54
N ILE A 47 1.88 -5.37 6.37
CA ILE A 47 0.67 -5.07 5.61
C ILE A 47 0.68 -5.89 4.32
N THR A 48 -0.33 -6.71 4.15
CA THR A 48 -0.52 -7.50 2.93
C THR A 48 -1.86 -7.19 2.28
N GLY A 49 -2.01 -7.55 1.02
CA GLY A 49 -3.28 -7.40 0.27
C GLY A 49 -3.04 -7.65 -1.21
N GLU A 50 -4.14 -7.83 -1.94
CA GLU A 50 -4.09 -8.05 -3.39
C GLU A 50 -3.52 -6.84 -4.14
N VAL A 51 -3.11 -7.07 -5.39
CA VAL A 51 -2.65 -5.98 -6.27
C VAL A 51 -3.80 -4.99 -6.49
N GLY A 52 -3.55 -3.72 -6.20
CA GLY A 52 -4.57 -2.67 -6.31
C GLY A 52 -5.48 -2.50 -5.08
N ALA A 53 -5.27 -3.23 -3.98
CA ALA A 53 -6.03 -3.07 -2.74
C ALA A 53 -5.74 -1.75 -1.98
N GLY A 54 -4.69 -1.00 -2.37
CA GLY A 54 -4.37 0.28 -1.74
C GLY A 54 -3.20 0.24 -0.74
N LYS A 55 -2.40 -0.82 -0.69
CA LYS A 55 -1.26 -0.97 0.24
C LYS A 55 -0.27 0.20 0.19
N SER A 56 0.26 0.51 -0.99
CA SER A 56 1.23 1.61 -1.17
C SER A 56 0.57 2.97 -0.91
N THR A 57 -0.73 3.10 -1.18
CA THR A 57 -1.52 4.29 -0.80
C THR A 57 -1.57 4.43 0.72
N ALA A 58 -1.81 3.32 1.45
CA ALA A 58 -1.81 3.33 2.91
C ALA A 58 -0.43 3.73 3.47
N ALA A 59 0.65 3.16 2.95
CA ALA A 59 2.01 3.52 3.33
C ALA A 59 2.30 5.01 3.06
N ARG A 60 1.93 5.53 1.88
CA ARG A 60 2.11 6.94 1.50
C ARG A 60 1.35 7.89 2.41
N VAL A 61 0.07 7.61 2.70
CA VAL A 61 -0.74 8.48 3.59
C VAL A 61 -0.23 8.41 5.03
N PHE A 62 0.14 7.24 5.48
CA PHE A 62 0.76 7.06 6.80
C PHE A 62 2.03 7.91 6.92
N THR A 63 2.96 7.80 5.98
CA THR A 63 4.21 8.58 6.02
C THR A 63 3.97 10.07 5.95
N ALA A 64 3.01 10.53 5.12
CA ALA A 64 2.64 11.93 5.01
C ALA A 64 1.98 12.49 6.29
N SER A 65 1.42 11.64 7.15
CA SER A 65 0.81 12.04 8.43
C SER A 65 1.83 12.17 9.57
N LEU A 66 3.04 11.64 9.40
CA LEU A 66 4.06 11.64 10.44
C LEU A 66 4.78 13.00 10.52
N ASN A 67 5.14 13.39 11.75
CA ASN A 67 5.96 14.57 11.98
C ASN A 67 7.42 14.29 11.59
N THR A 68 7.90 14.95 10.56
CA THR A 68 9.26 14.79 10.01
C THR A 68 10.37 15.17 10.99
N ASN A 69 10.06 15.96 12.03
CA ASN A 69 11.03 16.26 13.10
C ASN A 69 11.21 15.08 14.07
N LEU A 70 10.23 14.19 14.18
CA LEU A 70 10.25 13.03 15.07
C LEU A 70 10.58 11.73 14.35
N TYR A 71 10.28 11.65 13.05
CA TYR A 71 10.43 10.43 12.27
C TYR A 71 11.25 10.66 11.00
N LYS A 72 12.22 9.82 10.73
CA LYS A 72 12.92 9.74 9.43
C LYS A 72 12.37 8.55 8.66
N ILE A 73 11.75 8.79 7.51
CA ILE A 73 11.24 7.74 6.64
C ILE A 73 12.37 7.26 5.72
N LEU A 74 12.56 5.95 5.68
CA LEU A 74 13.47 5.24 4.79
C LEU A 74 12.60 4.36 3.89
N TYR A 75 12.36 4.79 2.65
CA TYR A 75 11.48 4.08 1.74
C TYR A 75 12.28 3.29 0.72
N VAL A 76 12.19 1.97 0.80
CA VAL A 76 12.84 1.05 -0.12
C VAL A 76 11.78 0.34 -0.95
N HIS A 77 11.78 0.64 -2.25
CA HIS A 77 10.99 -0.09 -3.24
C HIS A 77 11.89 -1.13 -3.90
N PHE A 78 11.69 -2.40 -3.53
CA PHE A 78 12.53 -3.47 -4.03
C PHE A 78 11.93 -4.09 -5.29
N SER A 79 12.63 -3.97 -6.41
CA SER A 79 12.19 -4.56 -7.68
C SER A 79 12.95 -5.85 -8.03
N SER A 80 14.21 -5.94 -7.67
CA SER A 80 15.09 -7.11 -7.87
C SER A 80 16.43 -6.83 -7.19
N GLY A 81 17.14 -7.87 -6.75
CA GLY A 81 18.48 -7.69 -6.20
C GLY A 81 18.83 -8.70 -5.11
N SER A 82 20.03 -8.56 -4.59
CA SER A 82 20.58 -9.36 -3.50
C SER A 82 20.32 -8.74 -2.13
N ALA A 83 20.65 -9.47 -1.07
CA ALA A 83 20.68 -8.92 0.29
C ALA A 83 21.63 -7.71 0.41
N LEU A 84 22.72 -7.69 -0.36
CA LEU A 84 23.66 -6.57 -0.39
C LEU A 84 23.02 -5.32 -1.01
N ASP A 85 22.21 -5.49 -2.06
CA ASP A 85 21.51 -4.38 -2.72
C ASP A 85 20.46 -3.76 -1.80
N LEU A 86 19.73 -4.58 -1.01
CA LEU A 86 18.84 -4.07 0.03
C LEU A 86 19.59 -3.20 1.05
N LEU A 87 20.71 -3.68 1.57
CA LEU A 87 21.51 -2.93 2.54
C LEU A 87 22.06 -1.62 1.94
N ARG A 88 22.49 -1.63 0.66
CA ARG A 88 22.94 -0.42 -0.05
C ARG A 88 21.81 0.60 -0.20
N GLN A 89 20.61 0.16 -0.57
CA GLN A 89 19.45 1.04 -0.66
C GLN A 89 19.11 1.66 0.71
N ILE A 90 19.12 0.87 1.79
CA ILE A 90 18.90 1.39 3.15
C ILE A 90 19.97 2.41 3.53
N ALA A 91 21.24 2.18 3.18
CA ALA A 91 22.30 3.14 3.44
C ALA A 91 22.11 4.45 2.68
N LEU A 92 21.70 4.40 1.41
CA LEU A 92 21.37 5.59 0.61
C LEU A 92 20.19 6.38 1.21
N GLU A 93 19.14 5.71 1.67
CA GLU A 93 18.01 6.37 2.36
C GLU A 93 18.40 7.03 3.70
N LEU A 94 19.53 6.57 4.28
CA LEU A 94 20.14 7.17 5.47
C LEU A 94 21.12 8.30 5.12
N ASP A 95 21.19 8.73 3.86
CA ASP A 95 22.13 9.74 3.35
C ASP A 95 23.61 9.31 3.56
N LEU A 96 23.92 8.01 3.42
CA LEU A 96 25.25 7.45 3.58
C LEU A 96 25.83 7.02 2.22
N GLU A 97 27.12 7.14 2.06
CA GLU A 97 27.84 6.46 0.98
C GLU A 97 27.99 4.97 1.32
N PRO A 98 27.40 4.05 0.53
CA PRO A 98 27.37 2.64 0.92
C PRO A 98 28.74 1.99 0.91
N ALA A 99 29.12 1.35 2.01
CA ALA A 99 30.34 0.56 2.11
C ALA A 99 30.31 -0.65 1.14
N HIS A 100 31.49 -1.12 0.74
CA HIS A 100 31.60 -2.23 -0.21
C HIS A 100 31.21 -3.59 0.39
N PHE A 101 31.65 -3.85 1.64
CA PHE A 101 31.40 -5.11 2.29
C PHE A 101 30.14 -5.13 3.14
N ARG A 102 29.44 -6.25 3.13
CA ARG A 102 28.18 -6.44 3.87
C ARG A 102 28.32 -6.14 5.37
N GLY A 103 29.39 -6.61 6.02
CA GLY A 103 29.58 -6.36 7.46
C GLY A 103 29.75 -4.89 7.81
N ASP A 104 30.44 -4.14 6.94
CA ASP A 104 30.62 -2.71 7.11
C ASP A 104 29.33 -1.94 6.84
N LEU A 105 28.52 -2.35 5.85
CA LEU A 105 27.19 -1.80 5.60
C LEU A 105 26.27 -1.97 6.81
N VAL A 106 26.18 -3.17 7.38
CA VAL A 106 25.35 -3.41 8.57
C VAL A 106 25.80 -2.52 9.71
N ARG A 107 27.12 -2.41 9.97
CA ARG A 107 27.67 -1.53 11.02
C ARG A 107 27.39 -0.05 10.74
N GLN A 108 27.53 0.37 9.49
CA GLN A 108 27.29 1.74 9.04
C GLN A 108 25.81 2.13 9.22
N ILE A 109 24.87 1.27 8.80
CA ILE A 109 23.42 1.45 8.98
C ILE A 109 23.08 1.51 10.46
N SER A 110 23.52 0.53 11.25
CA SER A 110 23.24 0.49 12.69
C SER A 110 23.76 1.73 13.41
N GLY A 111 24.98 2.18 13.08
CA GLY A 111 25.54 3.41 13.65
C GLY A 111 24.75 4.66 13.27
N ALA A 112 24.23 4.74 12.04
CA ALA A 112 23.39 5.87 11.60
C ALA A 112 22.02 5.86 12.31
N VAL A 113 21.39 4.70 12.44
CA VAL A 113 20.13 4.51 13.16
C VAL A 113 20.25 4.95 14.62
N VAL A 114 21.34 4.55 15.31
CA VAL A 114 21.62 4.97 16.70
C VAL A 114 21.81 6.49 16.79
N ARG A 115 22.57 7.08 15.86
CA ARG A 115 22.79 8.55 15.82
C ARG A 115 21.47 9.31 15.60
N LEU A 116 20.58 8.83 14.72
CA LEU A 116 19.26 9.44 14.52
C LEU A 116 18.46 9.49 15.82
N ASN A 117 18.39 8.36 16.53
CA ASN A 117 17.62 8.29 17.79
C ASN A 117 18.26 9.12 18.92
N GLN A 118 19.56 8.98 19.14
CA GLN A 118 20.23 9.57 20.31
C GLN A 118 20.54 11.04 20.12
N SER A 119 21.09 11.42 18.93
CA SER A 119 21.56 12.80 18.70
C SER A 119 20.50 13.69 18.09
N LYS A 120 19.74 13.18 17.11
CA LYS A 120 18.71 13.97 16.40
C LYS A 120 17.31 13.84 17.00
N LYS A 121 17.09 12.90 17.93
CA LYS A 121 15.76 12.56 18.49
C LYS A 121 14.73 12.20 17.41
N GLN A 122 15.22 11.66 16.30
CA GLN A 122 14.43 11.20 15.16
C GLN A 122 14.42 9.68 15.12
N HIS A 123 13.23 9.09 15.11
CA HIS A 123 13.08 7.63 15.01
C HIS A 123 12.96 7.22 13.55
N PRO A 124 13.86 6.37 13.01
CA PRO A 124 13.77 5.90 11.64
C PRO A 124 12.69 4.82 11.47
N ILE A 125 11.92 4.94 10.39
CA ILE A 125 10.94 3.95 9.95
C ILE A 125 11.34 3.46 8.58
N LEU A 126 11.79 2.20 8.50
CA LEU A 126 12.10 1.52 7.25
C LEU A 126 10.85 0.90 6.68
N ILE A 127 10.49 1.31 5.47
CA ILE A 127 9.35 0.75 4.73
C ILE A 127 9.91 -0.02 3.54
N CYS A 128 9.71 -1.34 3.53
CA CYS A 128 10.00 -2.19 2.39
C CYS A 128 8.69 -2.44 1.63
N ASP A 129 8.50 -1.70 0.53
CA ASP A 129 7.35 -1.93 -0.36
C ASP A 129 7.68 -3.06 -1.35
N GLU A 130 6.65 -3.75 -1.81
CA GLU A 130 6.74 -4.98 -2.62
C GLU A 130 7.65 -6.06 -1.98
N ALA A 131 7.64 -6.14 -0.64
CA ALA A 131 8.52 -7.02 0.14
C ALA A 131 8.37 -8.52 -0.19
N HIS A 132 7.31 -8.91 -0.91
CA HIS A 132 7.15 -10.28 -1.42
C HIS A 132 8.17 -10.63 -2.53
N LEU A 133 8.85 -9.62 -3.11
CA LEU A 133 9.94 -9.80 -4.08
C LEU A 133 11.30 -9.95 -3.41
N LEU A 134 11.41 -9.70 -2.11
CA LEU A 134 12.67 -9.86 -1.37
C LEU A 134 13.10 -11.34 -1.39
N PRO A 135 14.33 -11.64 -1.82
CA PRO A 135 14.85 -13.00 -1.73
C PRO A 135 15.08 -13.38 -0.26
N HIS A 136 15.06 -14.68 0.04
CA HIS A 136 15.25 -15.20 1.39
C HIS A 136 16.46 -14.60 2.13
N PRO A 137 17.65 -14.50 1.50
CA PRO A 137 18.82 -13.90 2.16
C PRO A 137 18.63 -12.42 2.52
N ALA A 138 17.77 -11.67 1.81
CA ALA A 138 17.46 -10.29 2.16
C ALA A 138 16.51 -10.21 3.36
N LEU A 139 15.50 -11.06 3.41
CA LEU A 139 14.60 -11.17 4.57
C LEU A 139 15.36 -11.57 5.85
N GLU A 140 16.38 -12.41 5.76
CA GLU A 140 17.24 -12.80 6.88
C GLU A 140 18.13 -11.67 7.41
N GLN A 141 18.36 -10.60 6.62
CA GLN A 141 19.11 -9.43 7.11
C GLN A 141 18.26 -8.53 8.02
N LEU A 142 16.95 -8.49 7.82
CA LEU A 142 16.08 -7.57 8.52
C LEU A 142 16.09 -7.77 10.06
N PRO A 143 16.04 -9.01 10.60
CA PRO A 143 16.19 -9.22 12.03
C PRO A 143 17.55 -8.73 12.59
N LEU A 144 18.62 -8.84 11.81
CA LEU A 144 19.95 -8.39 12.22
C LEU A 144 20.02 -6.86 12.33
N LEU A 145 19.34 -6.14 11.41
CA LEU A 145 19.23 -4.68 11.46
C LEU A 145 18.35 -4.18 12.60
N LEU A 146 17.49 -5.03 13.16
CA LEU A 146 16.61 -4.71 14.27
C LEU A 146 17.23 -4.99 15.65
N ASN A 147 18.37 -5.68 15.69
CA ASN A 147 19.00 -6.07 16.93
C ASN A 147 19.93 -4.97 17.45
N PHE A 148 19.44 -4.18 18.39
CA PHE A 148 20.19 -3.15 19.10
C PHE A 148 20.28 -3.50 20.59
N ASP A 149 21.44 -3.22 21.19
CA ASP A 149 21.69 -3.41 22.62
C ASP A 149 21.26 -4.80 23.13
N MET A 150 21.67 -5.86 22.42
CA MET A 150 21.28 -7.24 22.72
C MET A 150 19.74 -7.46 22.71
N ASP A 151 19.06 -6.87 21.72
CA ASP A 151 17.60 -6.92 21.50
C ASP A 151 16.75 -6.19 22.57
N SER A 152 17.38 -5.30 23.36
CA SER A 152 16.70 -4.54 24.41
C SER A 152 16.19 -3.18 23.94
N SER A 153 16.68 -2.67 22.80
CA SER A 153 16.33 -1.35 22.28
C SER A 153 15.67 -1.42 20.90
N ARG A 154 14.67 -0.58 20.70
CA ARG A 154 13.91 -0.49 19.43
C ARG A 154 14.23 0.83 18.74
N TYR A 155 15.40 0.94 18.13
CA TYR A 155 15.84 2.14 17.43
C TYR A 155 15.38 2.24 15.97
N LEU A 156 14.84 1.16 15.41
CA LEU A 156 14.34 1.09 14.04
C LEU A 156 12.96 0.44 14.02
N THR A 157 12.00 1.10 13.39
CA THR A 157 10.71 0.49 13.03
C THR A 157 10.79 -0.06 11.63
N LEU A 158 10.28 -1.27 11.41
CA LEU A 158 10.20 -1.92 10.11
C LEU A 158 8.74 -2.10 9.70
N LEU A 159 8.39 -1.64 8.50
CA LEU A 159 7.11 -1.92 7.87
C LEU A 159 7.32 -2.70 6.58
N LEU A 160 6.87 -3.94 6.55
CA LEU A 160 6.82 -4.79 5.36
C LEU A 160 5.47 -4.63 4.68
N VAL A 161 5.49 -4.25 3.40
CA VAL A 161 4.29 -4.10 2.57
C VAL A 161 4.42 -5.03 1.37
N GLY A 162 3.40 -5.85 1.09
CA GLY A 162 3.51 -6.79 -0.02
C GLY A 162 2.22 -7.53 -0.35
N GLN A 163 2.31 -8.44 -1.31
CA GLN A 163 1.22 -9.32 -1.71
C GLN A 163 1.02 -10.47 -0.71
N PRO A 164 -0.11 -11.20 -0.76
CA PRO A 164 -0.38 -12.31 0.18
C PRO A 164 0.71 -13.39 0.23
N LEU A 165 1.46 -13.56 -0.87
CA LEU A 165 2.61 -14.48 -0.95
C LEU A 165 3.64 -14.19 0.17
N LEU A 166 3.84 -12.93 0.56
CA LEU A 166 4.76 -12.55 1.62
C LEU A 166 4.43 -13.27 2.95
N ARG A 167 3.15 -13.42 3.28
CA ARG A 167 2.75 -14.16 4.49
C ARG A 167 3.17 -15.62 4.45
N ARG A 168 3.04 -16.26 3.27
CA ARG A 168 3.50 -17.64 3.06
C ARG A 168 5.01 -17.76 3.18
N THR A 169 5.74 -16.84 2.56
CA THR A 169 7.20 -16.78 2.68
C THR A 169 7.64 -16.64 4.14
N LEU A 170 7.06 -15.70 4.89
CA LEU A 170 7.38 -15.46 6.29
C LEU A 170 6.96 -16.62 7.23
N SER A 171 6.06 -17.51 6.81
CA SER A 171 5.69 -18.69 7.58
C SER A 171 6.74 -19.82 7.54
N LEU A 172 7.71 -19.75 6.64
CA LEU A 172 8.82 -20.72 6.58
C LEU A 172 9.68 -20.63 7.83
N GLN A 173 10.19 -21.78 8.29
CA GLN A 173 11.00 -21.88 9.52
C GLN A 173 12.24 -20.98 9.50
N MET A 174 12.87 -20.82 8.33
CA MET A 174 14.04 -19.95 8.17
C MET A 174 13.78 -18.47 8.48
N HIS A 175 12.51 -18.01 8.43
CA HIS A 175 12.11 -16.64 8.74
C HIS A 175 11.48 -16.48 10.13
N GLU A 176 11.59 -17.47 10.99
CA GLU A 176 10.97 -17.46 12.33
C GLU A 176 11.43 -16.25 13.15
N ALA A 177 12.72 -15.90 13.09
CA ALA A 177 13.26 -14.74 13.80
C ALA A 177 12.60 -13.40 13.41
N LEU A 178 12.26 -13.22 12.12
CA LEU A 178 11.55 -12.06 11.64
C LEU A 178 10.05 -12.14 12.01
N ARG A 179 9.45 -13.31 11.82
CA ARG A 179 8.03 -13.54 12.12
C ARG A 179 7.69 -13.28 13.58
N GLN A 180 8.51 -13.72 14.54
CA GLN A 180 8.31 -13.49 15.96
C GLN A 180 8.39 -12.02 16.37
N ARG A 181 9.10 -11.18 15.56
CA ARG A 181 9.17 -9.73 15.80
C ARG A 181 7.98 -8.96 15.25
N ILE A 182 7.12 -9.57 14.40
CA ILE A 182 5.93 -8.91 13.84
C ILE A 182 4.89 -8.72 14.94
N GLY A 183 4.80 -7.50 15.47
CA GLY A 183 3.81 -7.12 16.48
C GLY A 183 2.50 -6.60 15.89
N VAL A 184 2.54 -6.09 14.66
CA VAL A 184 1.38 -5.53 13.96
C VAL A 184 1.24 -6.21 12.62
N GLN A 185 0.06 -6.76 12.33
CA GLN A 185 -0.21 -7.33 11.01
C GLN A 185 -1.63 -7.02 10.56
N TYR A 186 -1.79 -6.77 9.28
CA TYR A 186 -3.10 -6.59 8.67
C TYR A 186 -3.10 -7.04 7.21
N HIS A 187 -4.21 -7.64 6.80
CA HIS A 187 -4.48 -7.94 5.40
C HIS A 187 -5.50 -6.93 4.87
N LEU A 188 -5.07 -6.08 3.96
CA LEU A 188 -5.92 -5.06 3.36
C LEU A 188 -6.83 -5.73 2.32
N GLU A 189 -8.09 -5.81 2.66
CA GLU A 189 -9.15 -6.40 1.83
C GLU A 189 -9.72 -5.39 0.84
N GLY A 190 -10.43 -5.87 -0.17
CA GLY A 190 -11.25 -5.04 -1.03
C GLY A 190 -12.43 -4.41 -0.28
N LEU A 191 -13.11 -3.48 -0.92
CA LEU A 191 -14.36 -2.91 -0.44
C LEU A 191 -15.41 -4.01 -0.26
N THR A 192 -16.22 -3.91 0.77
CA THR A 192 -17.42 -4.75 0.89
C THR A 192 -18.45 -4.36 -0.18
N ARG A 193 -19.51 -5.15 -0.32
CA ARG A 193 -20.57 -4.83 -1.28
C ARG A 193 -21.23 -3.47 -1.00
N ASP A 194 -21.51 -3.19 0.25
CA ASP A 194 -22.15 -1.91 0.66
C ASP A 194 -21.16 -0.74 0.51
N GLU A 195 -19.89 -0.95 0.81
CA GLU A 195 -18.84 0.05 0.64
C GLU A 195 -18.58 0.37 -0.84
N LEU A 196 -18.78 -0.60 -1.75
CA LEU A 196 -18.62 -0.36 -3.18
C LEU A 196 -19.64 0.69 -3.67
N ASP A 197 -20.90 0.62 -3.25
CA ASP A 197 -21.92 1.59 -3.65
C ASP A 197 -21.59 2.99 -3.14
N ALA A 198 -21.17 3.10 -1.89
CA ALA A 198 -20.74 4.37 -1.30
C ALA A 198 -19.46 4.91 -1.98
N TYR A 199 -18.53 4.03 -2.33
CA TYR A 199 -17.32 4.38 -3.06
C TYR A 199 -17.61 4.95 -4.45
N LEU A 200 -18.46 4.26 -5.23
CA LEU A 200 -18.88 4.73 -6.56
C LEU A 200 -19.54 6.11 -6.48
N ALA A 201 -20.46 6.29 -5.53
CA ALA A 201 -21.12 7.58 -5.32
C ALA A 201 -20.13 8.69 -4.94
N GLN A 202 -19.17 8.41 -4.06
CA GLN A 202 -18.12 9.37 -3.69
C GLN A 202 -17.25 9.76 -4.89
N GLN A 203 -16.82 8.80 -5.71
CA GLN A 203 -15.98 9.07 -6.88
C GLN A 203 -16.71 9.89 -7.95
N LEU A 204 -17.97 9.57 -8.22
CA LEU A 204 -18.81 10.35 -9.15
C LEU A 204 -19.03 11.79 -8.64
N LYS A 205 -19.37 11.94 -7.36
CA LYS A 205 -19.53 13.26 -6.72
C LYS A 205 -18.25 14.08 -6.77
N ALA A 206 -17.11 13.45 -6.49
CA ALA A 206 -15.81 14.10 -6.61
C ALA A 206 -15.49 14.55 -8.03
N ALA A 207 -16.03 13.88 -9.05
CA ALA A 207 -15.91 14.27 -10.45
C ALA A 207 -17.00 15.28 -10.90
N GLY A 208 -17.92 15.68 -10.02
CA GLY A 208 -18.93 16.70 -10.29
C GLY A 208 -20.31 16.16 -10.68
N VAL A 209 -20.54 14.85 -10.57
CA VAL A 209 -21.81 14.20 -10.90
C VAL A 209 -22.40 13.54 -9.66
N SER A 210 -23.64 13.90 -9.29
CA SER A 210 -24.29 13.35 -8.08
C SER A 210 -25.33 12.28 -8.39
N GLN A 211 -25.72 12.11 -9.65
CA GLN A 211 -26.67 11.07 -10.05
C GLN A 211 -25.99 9.70 -10.12
N PRO A 212 -26.68 8.58 -9.76
CA PRO A 212 -26.15 7.25 -9.92
C PRO A 212 -26.06 6.90 -11.41
N LEU A 213 -24.87 6.54 -11.87
CA LEU A 213 -24.63 6.15 -13.28
C LEU A 213 -24.56 4.63 -13.47
N PHE A 214 -24.62 3.85 -12.40
CA PHE A 214 -24.61 2.38 -12.43
C PHE A 214 -25.92 1.88 -11.82
N ASP A 215 -26.66 1.05 -12.53
CA ASP A 215 -27.85 0.40 -11.98
C ASP A 215 -27.49 -0.70 -10.97
N ASP A 216 -28.48 -1.30 -10.31
CA ASP A 216 -28.26 -2.28 -9.26
C ASP A 216 -27.57 -3.56 -9.78
N THR A 217 -27.96 -3.99 -10.99
CA THR A 217 -27.39 -5.17 -11.63
C THR A 217 -25.94 -4.96 -12.03
N ALA A 218 -25.62 -3.78 -12.58
CA ALA A 218 -24.24 -3.40 -12.90
C ALA A 218 -23.37 -3.32 -11.63
N ARG A 219 -23.87 -2.74 -10.52
CA ARG A 219 -23.13 -2.68 -9.26
C ARG A 219 -22.88 -4.07 -8.68
N GLN A 220 -23.84 -4.97 -8.78
CA GLN A 220 -23.67 -6.35 -8.36
C GLN A 220 -22.64 -7.08 -9.21
N GLY A 221 -22.71 -6.97 -10.53
CA GLY A 221 -21.75 -7.54 -11.45
C GLY A 221 -20.33 -6.96 -11.24
N MET A 222 -20.23 -5.66 -11.00
CA MET A 222 -18.94 -5.00 -10.69
C MET A 222 -18.30 -5.60 -9.43
N TYR A 223 -19.06 -5.82 -8.36
CA TYR A 223 -18.53 -6.46 -7.16
C TYR A 223 -18.05 -7.89 -7.43
N GLN A 224 -18.82 -8.66 -8.19
CA GLN A 224 -18.45 -10.04 -8.55
C GLN A 224 -17.15 -10.10 -9.35
N ALA A 225 -16.98 -9.21 -10.33
CA ALA A 225 -15.80 -9.16 -11.19
C ALA A 225 -14.54 -8.65 -10.45
N THR A 226 -14.70 -7.66 -9.58
CA THR A 226 -13.56 -6.97 -8.97
C THR A 226 -13.22 -7.43 -7.56
N LYS A 227 -14.15 -8.12 -6.88
CA LYS A 227 -14.08 -8.45 -5.44
C LYS A 227 -13.84 -7.20 -4.57
N GLY A 228 -14.35 -6.06 -5.01
CA GLY A 228 -14.18 -4.79 -4.34
C GLY A 228 -12.76 -4.21 -4.36
N ILE A 229 -11.83 -4.76 -5.13
CA ILE A 229 -10.45 -4.25 -5.21
C ILE A 229 -10.45 -2.89 -5.92
N PRO A 230 -10.06 -1.78 -5.24
CA PRO A 230 -10.27 -0.42 -5.74
C PRO A 230 -9.71 -0.16 -7.14
N ARG A 231 -8.50 -0.63 -7.45
CA ARG A 231 -7.91 -0.45 -8.79
C ARG A 231 -8.70 -1.18 -9.88
N LYS A 232 -9.21 -2.37 -9.59
CA LYS A 232 -10.07 -3.12 -10.51
C LYS A 232 -11.41 -2.44 -10.69
N VAL A 233 -12.00 -1.94 -9.60
CA VAL A 233 -13.25 -1.15 -9.60
C VAL A 233 -13.07 0.09 -10.47
N ASN A 234 -12.01 0.86 -10.27
CA ASN A 234 -11.73 2.07 -11.05
C ASN A 234 -11.61 1.75 -12.54
N LYS A 235 -10.79 0.74 -12.89
CA LYS A 235 -10.61 0.32 -14.28
C LYS A 235 -11.92 -0.09 -14.93
N LEU A 236 -12.71 -0.92 -14.26
CA LEU A 236 -13.99 -1.41 -14.77
C LEU A 236 -15.02 -0.28 -14.89
N ALA A 237 -15.12 0.59 -13.88
CA ALA A 237 -16.04 1.72 -13.89
C ALA A 237 -15.72 2.69 -15.03
N MET A 238 -14.45 3.05 -15.25
CA MET A 238 -14.05 3.92 -16.35
C MET A 238 -14.35 3.30 -17.71
N THR A 239 -14.04 2.01 -17.90
CA THR A 239 -14.32 1.30 -19.15
C THR A 239 -15.83 1.26 -19.42
N ALA A 240 -16.64 0.93 -18.40
CA ALA A 240 -18.10 0.88 -18.52
C ALA A 240 -18.72 2.24 -18.86
N LEU A 241 -18.27 3.32 -18.23
CA LEU A 241 -18.73 4.68 -18.54
C LEU A 241 -18.36 5.09 -19.98
N ARG A 242 -17.19 4.73 -20.45
CA ARG A 242 -16.77 4.99 -21.83
C ARG A 242 -17.65 4.24 -22.84
N LEU A 243 -17.95 2.98 -22.60
CA LEU A 243 -18.84 2.18 -23.44
C LEU A 243 -20.29 2.70 -23.41
N ALA A 244 -20.81 3.06 -22.23
CA ALA A 244 -22.14 3.66 -22.08
C ALA A 244 -22.27 4.96 -22.90
N ALA A 245 -21.27 5.85 -22.84
CA ALA A 245 -21.27 7.06 -23.65
C ALA A 245 -21.25 6.76 -25.15
N GLY A 246 -20.47 5.75 -25.61
CA GLY A 246 -20.46 5.28 -26.99
C GLY A 246 -21.82 4.76 -27.45
N ALA A 247 -22.53 4.04 -26.58
CA ALA A 247 -23.89 3.55 -26.79
C ALA A 247 -24.98 4.63 -26.56
N LYS A 248 -24.60 5.89 -26.22
CA LYS A 248 -25.50 6.99 -25.85
C LYS A 248 -26.44 6.65 -24.68
N SER A 249 -26.03 5.75 -23.78
CA SER A 249 -26.74 5.37 -22.58
C SER A 249 -26.36 6.28 -21.42
N GLN A 250 -27.35 6.83 -20.71
CA GLN A 250 -27.13 7.69 -19.54
C GLN A 250 -26.76 6.89 -18.28
N THR A 251 -26.91 5.56 -18.32
CA THR A 251 -26.62 4.65 -17.21
C THR A 251 -25.89 3.41 -17.72
N VAL A 252 -25.07 2.84 -16.87
CA VAL A 252 -24.42 1.55 -17.08
C VAL A 252 -25.33 0.46 -16.54
N ASN A 253 -25.77 -0.43 -17.42
CA ASN A 253 -26.52 -1.64 -17.08
C ASN A 253 -25.59 -2.88 -17.11
N GLU A 254 -26.16 -4.06 -16.81
CA GLU A 254 -25.44 -5.32 -16.78
C GLU A 254 -24.76 -5.65 -18.12
N ALA A 255 -25.43 -5.44 -19.26
CA ALA A 255 -24.86 -5.75 -20.57
C ALA A 255 -23.61 -4.92 -20.85
N ILE A 256 -23.67 -3.60 -20.64
CA ILE A 256 -22.54 -2.68 -20.79
C ILE A 256 -21.41 -3.06 -19.82
N LEU A 257 -21.75 -3.48 -18.59
CA LEU A 257 -20.73 -3.89 -17.61
C LEU A 257 -20.02 -5.18 -18.02
N LEU A 258 -20.73 -6.16 -18.58
CA LEU A 258 -20.13 -7.40 -19.08
C LEU A 258 -19.17 -7.14 -20.23
N ASP A 259 -19.55 -6.29 -21.18
CA ASP A 259 -18.68 -5.86 -22.27
C ASP A 259 -17.44 -5.13 -21.72
N ALA A 260 -17.64 -4.27 -20.73
CA ALA A 260 -16.55 -3.55 -20.05
C ALA A 260 -15.60 -4.51 -19.31
N ALA A 261 -16.11 -5.53 -18.65
CA ALA A 261 -15.30 -6.53 -17.95
C ALA A 261 -14.45 -7.35 -18.94
N ALA A 262 -15.03 -7.75 -20.07
CA ALA A 262 -14.30 -8.43 -21.14
C ALA A 262 -13.16 -7.55 -21.70
N GLU A 263 -13.43 -6.26 -21.97
CA GLU A 263 -12.41 -5.32 -22.46
C GLU A 263 -11.33 -5.04 -21.40
N ALA A 264 -11.74 -4.93 -20.13
CA ALA A 264 -10.83 -4.71 -19.00
C ALA A 264 -10.02 -5.95 -18.61
N MET A 265 -10.28 -7.11 -19.19
CA MET A 265 -9.68 -8.42 -18.84
C MET A 265 -9.86 -8.75 -17.34
N LEU A 266 -11.09 -8.62 -16.84
CA LEU A 266 -11.48 -8.86 -15.43
C LEU A 266 -12.46 -10.02 -15.32
#